data_e4ebb3e9e71f0fd93a9325ac61c3f6f3
#
_entry.id   e4ebb3e9e71f0fd93a9325ac61c3f6f3
#
_cell.length_a   1.000
_cell.length_b   1.000
_cell.length_c   1.000
_cell.angle_alpha   90.00
_cell.angle_beta   90.00
_cell.angle_gamma   90.00
#
_symmetry.space_group_name_H-M   'P 1'
#
loop_
_entity.id
_entity.type
_entity.pdbx_description
1 polymer ?
#
loop_
_entity_poly.entity_id
_entity_poly.type
_entity_poly.pdbx_seq_one_letter_code
_entity_poly.pdbx_strand_id
1 'polypeptide(L)'
;MEYNKAVSDLNTGDLVEGYYALGNIQIKKSSAGKPYLSCTVSDATGSVDAKLWNYSGPAGPEDSGKAALIRGEVTEFNGNLQFIIQRLRFAGDQDDYDPAALVPAAPIDPAAAMEEIRQMIRSLEDEDYRRLCLTLTERHEKTLARLPAAKSMHHAFLYGLLMHTLNMLRLADFMAGLYGEVVHRDLLLAGTLLHDLGKLWEFRLSPLGLVTEYSVPGDLLGHIYMGAREVEAAGKELGLPEEKLVLLAHMILSHHGDPEYGAAVPPKCAEAELLSAIDRIDSRMEIYAEALPQTQPGRFTLRVPALDKRVFRID
;
A
#
# COMPACT_ATOMS: atom_id res chain seq x y z
N MET A 1 26.08 14.73 -16.71
CA MET A 1 25.23 13.54 -16.49
C MET A 1 24.84 13.57 -15.02
N GLU A 2 23.55 13.58 -14.74
CA GLU A 2 23.00 13.59 -13.39
C GLU A 2 22.67 12.16 -12.97
N TYR A 3 22.91 11.83 -11.70
CA TYR A 3 22.66 10.49 -11.14
C TYR A 3 21.42 10.51 -10.26
N ASN A 4 20.49 9.55 -10.47
CA ASN A 4 19.20 9.43 -9.73
C ASN A 4 18.41 10.75 -9.69
N LYS A 5 18.35 11.49 -10.82
CA LYS A 5 17.54 12.71 -10.91
C LYS A 5 16.06 12.34 -10.79
N ALA A 6 15.33 13.06 -9.93
CA ALA A 6 13.90 12.83 -9.74
C ALA A 6 13.13 13.03 -11.06
N VAL A 7 12.13 12.17 -11.30
CA VAL A 7 11.34 12.23 -12.55
C VAL A 7 10.59 13.56 -12.65
N SER A 8 10.11 14.12 -11.53
CA SER A 8 9.49 15.46 -11.48
C SER A 8 10.42 16.60 -11.92
N ASP A 9 11.73 16.41 -11.84
CA ASP A 9 12.75 17.44 -12.13
C ASP A 9 13.37 17.28 -13.52
N LEU A 10 12.92 16.28 -14.29
CA LEU A 10 13.42 16.04 -15.64
C LEU A 10 13.06 17.17 -16.60
N ASN A 11 14.05 17.58 -17.41
CA ASN A 11 13.88 18.57 -18.45
C ASN A 11 14.46 18.05 -19.78
N THR A 12 13.94 18.57 -20.89
CA THR A 12 14.46 18.25 -22.23
C THR A 12 15.95 18.57 -22.33
N GLY A 13 16.73 17.60 -22.80
CA GLY A 13 18.19 17.68 -22.95
C GLY A 13 18.97 17.10 -21.76
N ASP A 14 18.29 16.69 -20.67
CA ASP A 14 18.95 16.05 -19.52
C ASP A 14 19.59 14.73 -19.92
N LEU A 15 20.83 14.52 -19.54
CA LEU A 15 21.52 13.23 -19.58
C LEU A 15 21.54 12.62 -18.19
N VAL A 16 20.80 11.54 -18.00
CA VAL A 16 20.54 10.95 -16.71
C VAL A 16 21.02 9.50 -16.67
N GLU A 17 21.58 9.10 -15.53
CA GLU A 17 21.83 7.71 -15.16
C GLU A 17 21.29 7.49 -13.74
N GLY A 18 20.58 6.37 -13.52
CA GLY A 18 20.04 6.10 -12.19
C GLY A 18 19.17 4.86 -12.13
N TYR A 19 18.77 4.52 -10.91
CA TYR A 19 17.79 3.48 -10.65
C TYR A 19 16.38 4.05 -10.76
N TYR A 20 15.53 3.36 -11.51
CA TYR A 20 14.12 3.69 -11.70
C TYR A 20 13.29 2.42 -11.76
N ALA A 21 12.01 2.52 -11.46
CA ALA A 21 11.06 1.45 -11.73
C ALA A 21 10.68 1.44 -13.21
N LEU A 22 10.64 0.26 -13.82
CA LEU A 22 10.13 0.10 -15.19
C LEU A 22 8.72 -0.46 -15.15
N GLY A 23 7.79 0.21 -15.82
CA GLY A 23 6.40 -0.22 -15.95
C GLY A 23 5.96 -0.36 -17.39
N ASN A 24 4.83 -1.03 -17.62
CA ASN A 24 4.17 -1.12 -18.94
C ASN A 24 5.11 -1.55 -20.08
N ILE A 25 6.00 -2.51 -19.81
CA ILE A 25 7.00 -2.98 -20.80
C ILE A 25 6.33 -3.68 -21.96
N GLN A 26 6.59 -3.21 -23.17
CA GLN A 26 6.08 -3.77 -24.41
C GLN A 26 7.17 -3.75 -25.49
N ILE A 27 7.27 -4.81 -26.28
CA ILE A 27 8.11 -4.84 -27.46
C ILE A 27 7.26 -4.48 -28.68
N LYS A 28 7.62 -3.37 -29.33
CA LYS A 28 6.91 -2.81 -30.50
C LYS A 28 7.85 -2.78 -31.71
N LYS A 29 7.26 -2.58 -32.92
CA LYS A 29 8.01 -2.35 -34.16
C LYS A 29 7.85 -0.91 -34.60
N SER A 30 8.94 -0.28 -34.98
CA SER A 30 8.94 1.05 -35.60
C SER A 30 8.36 0.99 -37.03
N SER A 31 8.09 2.14 -37.63
CA SER A 31 7.67 2.24 -39.04
C SER A 31 8.68 1.60 -40.01
N ALA A 32 9.96 1.52 -39.64
CA ALA A 32 11.02 0.83 -40.39
C ALA A 32 11.12 -0.68 -40.06
N GLY A 33 10.17 -1.25 -39.33
CA GLY A 33 10.10 -2.65 -38.94
C GLY A 33 11.11 -3.08 -37.87
N LYS A 34 11.90 -2.17 -37.32
CA LYS A 34 12.90 -2.48 -36.26
C LYS A 34 12.23 -2.56 -34.89
N PRO A 35 12.61 -3.55 -34.08
CA PRO A 35 12.05 -3.68 -32.72
C PRO A 35 12.56 -2.56 -31.82
N TYR A 36 11.70 -2.13 -30.90
CA TYR A 36 12.07 -1.24 -29.81
C TYR A 36 11.28 -1.60 -28.56
N LEU A 37 11.86 -1.35 -27.39
CA LEU A 37 11.18 -1.47 -26.10
C LEU A 37 10.48 -0.15 -25.81
N SER A 38 9.19 -0.22 -25.49
CA SER A 38 8.36 0.87 -24.99
C SER A 38 8.01 0.57 -23.54
N CYS A 39 8.25 1.49 -22.63
CA CYS A 39 7.95 1.32 -21.22
C CYS A 39 7.67 2.67 -20.57
N THR A 40 7.28 2.66 -19.31
CA THR A 40 7.32 3.83 -18.42
C THR A 40 8.55 3.72 -17.50
N VAL A 41 9.23 4.83 -17.28
CA VAL A 41 10.27 5.00 -16.27
C VAL A 41 9.66 5.83 -15.15
N SER A 42 9.72 5.33 -13.90
CA SER A 42 9.10 6.00 -12.75
C SER A 42 9.99 5.95 -11.52
N ASP A 43 9.75 6.91 -10.64
CA ASP A 43 10.22 6.97 -9.27
C ASP A 43 9.07 7.42 -8.34
N ALA A 44 9.37 7.70 -7.06
CA ALA A 44 8.39 8.18 -6.09
C ALA A 44 7.76 9.55 -6.47
N THR A 45 8.37 10.30 -7.38
CA THR A 45 7.97 11.67 -7.76
C THR A 45 7.11 11.72 -9.02
N GLY A 46 7.12 10.68 -9.85
CA GLY A 46 6.33 10.64 -11.08
C GLY A 46 6.71 9.54 -12.05
N SER A 47 6.20 9.67 -13.28
CA SER A 47 6.50 8.75 -14.37
C SER A 47 6.65 9.46 -15.70
N VAL A 48 7.46 8.93 -16.60
CA VAL A 48 7.70 9.42 -17.95
C VAL A 48 7.73 8.25 -18.94
N ASP A 49 7.17 8.47 -20.13
CA ASP A 49 7.27 7.48 -21.22
C ASP A 49 8.71 7.31 -21.66
N ALA A 50 9.10 6.05 -21.93
CA ALA A 50 10.46 5.73 -22.32
C ALA A 50 10.52 4.78 -23.52
N LYS A 51 11.59 4.92 -24.31
CA LYS A 51 11.89 4.07 -25.47
C LYS A 51 13.37 3.67 -25.49
N LEU A 52 13.60 2.39 -25.81
CA LEU A 52 14.92 1.88 -26.15
C LEU A 52 14.89 1.33 -27.58
N TRP A 53 15.47 2.11 -28.50
CA TRP A 53 15.46 1.79 -29.93
C TRP A 53 16.39 0.63 -30.28
N ASN A 54 16.05 -0.11 -31.36
CA ASN A 54 16.80 -1.28 -31.84
C ASN A 54 17.04 -2.34 -30.77
N TYR A 55 16.01 -2.56 -29.93
CA TYR A 55 16.10 -3.45 -28.79
C TYR A 55 16.08 -4.91 -29.21
N SER A 56 17.05 -5.67 -28.69
CA SER A 56 17.17 -7.14 -28.89
C SER A 56 17.49 -7.86 -27.57
N GLY A 57 17.28 -7.18 -26.43
CA GLY A 57 17.54 -7.74 -25.11
C GLY A 57 16.43 -8.67 -24.59
N PRO A 58 16.61 -9.22 -23.39
CA PRO A 58 15.71 -10.22 -22.83
C PRO A 58 14.46 -9.63 -22.12
N ALA A 59 14.41 -8.31 -21.87
CA ALA A 59 13.29 -7.71 -21.12
C ALA A 59 11.97 -7.84 -21.87
N GLY A 60 10.93 -8.22 -21.15
CA GLY A 60 9.58 -8.40 -21.64
C GLY A 60 8.51 -7.86 -20.67
N PRO A 61 7.22 -8.03 -20.99
CA PRO A 61 6.10 -7.58 -20.16
C PRO A 61 6.16 -8.09 -18.71
N GLU A 62 6.70 -9.30 -18.51
CA GLU A 62 6.88 -9.97 -17.21
C GLU A 62 7.89 -9.27 -16.30
N ASP A 63 8.69 -8.37 -16.83
CA ASP A 63 9.66 -7.59 -16.07
C ASP A 63 9.10 -6.25 -15.60
N SER A 64 7.84 -5.95 -15.90
CA SER A 64 7.17 -4.74 -15.39
C SER A 64 7.12 -4.75 -13.86
N GLY A 65 7.43 -3.60 -13.26
CA GLY A 65 7.52 -3.44 -11.80
C GLY A 65 8.90 -3.79 -11.22
N LYS A 66 9.91 -4.07 -12.04
CA LYS A 66 11.30 -4.26 -11.59
C LYS A 66 12.06 -2.93 -11.58
N ALA A 67 13.01 -2.84 -10.64
CA ALA A 67 14.01 -1.78 -10.65
C ALA A 67 15.04 -2.03 -11.75
N ALA A 68 15.48 -0.97 -12.40
CA ALA A 68 16.52 -1.02 -13.40
C ALA A 68 17.46 0.18 -13.28
N LEU A 69 18.76 -0.06 -13.48
CA LEU A 69 19.72 1.00 -13.75
C LEU A 69 19.61 1.35 -15.23
N ILE A 70 19.18 2.58 -15.49
CA ILE A 70 19.04 3.09 -16.84
C ILE A 70 19.93 4.31 -17.06
N ARG A 71 20.38 4.47 -18.29
CA ARG A 71 21.08 5.66 -18.77
C ARG A 71 20.46 6.10 -20.08
N GLY A 72 20.24 7.42 -20.22
CA GLY A 72 19.65 7.96 -21.43
C GLY A 72 19.53 9.47 -21.41
N GLU A 73 18.76 9.96 -22.35
CA GLU A 73 18.51 11.37 -22.59
C GLU A 73 17.01 11.66 -22.54
N VAL A 74 16.65 12.75 -21.90
CA VAL A 74 15.27 13.25 -21.87
C VAL A 74 15.03 14.10 -23.11
N THR A 75 14.01 13.76 -23.88
CA THR A 75 13.59 14.50 -25.09
C THR A 75 12.13 14.91 -24.95
N GLU A 76 11.65 15.68 -25.91
CA GLU A 76 10.22 16.03 -26.02
C GLU A 76 9.64 15.38 -27.28
N PHE A 77 8.45 14.79 -27.14
CA PHE A 77 7.68 14.22 -28.23
C PHE A 77 6.19 14.58 -28.09
N ASN A 78 5.63 15.27 -29.07
CA ASN A 78 4.24 15.76 -29.07
C ASN A 78 3.87 16.58 -27.82
N GLY A 79 4.79 17.40 -27.32
CA GLY A 79 4.57 18.26 -26.15
C GLY A 79 4.70 17.53 -24.80
N ASN A 80 5.11 16.28 -24.79
CA ASN A 80 5.36 15.50 -23.56
C ASN A 80 6.83 15.09 -23.46
N LEU A 81 7.35 15.03 -22.24
CA LEU A 81 8.68 14.47 -21.99
C LEU A 81 8.71 13.00 -22.35
N GLN A 82 9.82 12.56 -22.91
CA GLN A 82 10.10 11.17 -23.25
C GLN A 82 11.55 10.82 -22.92
N PHE A 83 11.78 9.73 -22.21
CA PHE A 83 13.12 9.24 -21.90
C PHE A 83 13.62 8.31 -23.00
N ILE A 84 14.68 8.66 -23.68
CA ILE A 84 15.34 7.79 -24.67
C ILE A 84 16.45 7.01 -23.98
N ILE A 85 16.14 5.77 -23.67
CA ILE A 85 17.07 4.86 -22.99
C ILE A 85 18.18 4.46 -23.96
N GLN A 86 19.43 4.60 -23.54
CA GLN A 86 20.63 4.16 -24.25
C GLN A 86 21.19 2.87 -23.69
N ARG A 87 21.09 2.68 -22.35
CA ARG A 87 21.48 1.46 -21.63
C ARG A 87 20.44 1.12 -20.58
N LEU A 88 20.18 -0.18 -20.45
CA LEU A 88 19.26 -0.76 -19.48
C LEU A 88 19.85 -2.02 -18.90
N ARG A 89 19.81 -2.14 -17.58
CA ARG A 89 20.15 -3.35 -16.83
C ARG A 89 19.20 -3.43 -15.64
N PHE A 90 18.54 -4.57 -15.45
CA PHE A 90 17.76 -4.77 -14.21
C PHE A 90 18.67 -4.79 -12.99
N ALA A 91 18.16 -4.27 -11.89
CA ALA A 91 18.83 -4.31 -10.62
C ALA A 91 18.90 -5.76 -10.11
N GLY A 92 20.03 -6.11 -9.51
CA GLY A 92 20.27 -7.39 -8.86
C GLY A 92 20.51 -7.20 -7.34
N ASP A 93 20.73 -8.32 -6.64
CA ASP A 93 20.90 -8.35 -5.18
C ASP A 93 22.10 -7.55 -4.65
N GLN A 94 23.05 -7.21 -5.52
CA GLN A 94 24.26 -6.44 -5.18
C GLN A 94 24.11 -4.93 -5.43
N ASP A 95 22.97 -4.52 -5.99
CA ASP A 95 22.74 -3.11 -6.30
C ASP A 95 22.19 -2.40 -5.05
N ASP A 96 22.80 -1.27 -4.74
CA ASP A 96 22.40 -0.43 -3.62
C ASP A 96 21.46 0.68 -4.13
N TYR A 97 20.17 0.52 -3.87
CA TYR A 97 19.14 1.52 -4.14
C TYR A 97 18.01 1.41 -3.11
N ASP A 98 17.36 2.53 -2.84
CA ASP A 98 16.19 2.56 -1.95
C ASP A 98 14.91 2.27 -2.78
N PRO A 99 14.20 1.15 -2.54
CA PRO A 99 12.93 0.87 -3.21
C PRO A 99 11.88 1.97 -2.97
N ALA A 100 11.89 2.64 -1.83
CA ALA A 100 10.94 3.72 -1.53
C ALA A 100 11.19 4.99 -2.36
N ALA A 101 12.40 5.15 -2.89
CA ALA A 101 12.70 6.21 -3.85
C ALA A 101 12.16 5.93 -5.27
N LEU A 102 11.85 4.65 -5.58
CA LEU A 102 11.45 4.22 -6.92
C LEU A 102 9.94 4.07 -7.12
N VAL A 103 9.18 4.04 -6.03
CA VAL A 103 7.71 3.89 -6.05
C VAL A 103 7.08 4.82 -5.03
N PRO A 104 5.82 5.23 -5.21
CA PRO A 104 5.11 5.98 -4.17
C PRO A 104 5.17 5.23 -2.84
N ALA A 105 5.47 5.96 -1.76
CA ALA A 105 5.59 5.43 -0.40
C ALA A 105 4.87 6.33 0.60
N ALA A 106 4.38 5.74 1.69
CA ALA A 106 3.81 6.49 2.80
C ALA A 106 4.84 7.49 3.37
N PRO A 107 4.43 8.70 3.74
CA PRO A 107 5.33 9.71 4.34
C PRO A 107 5.60 9.41 5.83
N ILE A 108 6.04 8.19 6.15
CA ILE A 108 6.34 7.71 7.50
C ILE A 108 7.73 7.10 7.57
N ASP A 109 8.32 7.05 8.76
CA ASP A 109 9.45 6.17 9.05
C ASP A 109 8.91 4.78 9.42
N PRO A 110 9.12 3.74 8.60
CA PRO A 110 8.55 2.41 8.86
C PRO A 110 9.06 1.77 10.15
N ALA A 111 10.32 2.04 10.53
CA ALA A 111 10.90 1.48 11.76
C ALA A 111 10.29 2.12 13.00
N ALA A 112 10.14 3.44 13.00
CA ALA A 112 9.48 4.17 14.09
C ALA A 112 8.00 3.79 14.19
N ALA A 113 7.28 3.67 13.07
CA ALA A 113 5.89 3.26 13.03
C ALA A 113 5.69 1.85 13.60
N MET A 114 6.54 0.90 13.21
CA MET A 114 6.48 -0.47 13.72
C MET A 114 6.80 -0.53 15.22
N GLU A 115 7.74 0.27 15.71
CA GLU A 115 8.04 0.31 17.15
C GLU A 115 6.87 0.92 17.96
N GLU A 116 6.20 1.95 17.44
CA GLU A 116 5.00 2.50 18.08
C GLU A 116 3.88 1.44 18.15
N ILE A 117 3.64 0.69 17.07
CA ILE A 117 2.69 -0.43 17.08
C ILE A 117 3.06 -1.46 18.17
N ARG A 118 4.34 -1.84 18.29
CA ARG A 118 4.80 -2.76 19.33
C ARG A 118 4.56 -2.21 20.75
N GLN A 119 4.77 -0.90 20.95
CA GLN A 119 4.48 -0.26 22.24
C GLN A 119 2.99 -0.32 22.57
N MET A 120 2.12 -0.08 21.59
CA MET A 120 0.67 -0.20 21.78
C MET A 120 0.26 -1.66 22.09
N ILE A 121 0.83 -2.65 21.40
CA ILE A 121 0.59 -4.08 21.72
C ILE A 121 1.04 -4.40 23.14
N ARG A 122 2.22 -3.93 23.57
CA ARG A 122 2.74 -4.17 24.93
C ARG A 122 1.89 -3.48 26.01
N SER A 123 1.12 -2.45 25.66
CA SER A 123 0.20 -1.74 26.58
C SER A 123 -1.11 -2.49 26.80
N LEU A 124 -1.39 -3.56 26.06
CA LEU A 124 -2.57 -4.39 26.28
C LEU A 124 -2.46 -5.08 27.65
N GLU A 125 -3.50 -5.00 28.48
CA GLU A 125 -3.56 -5.64 29.79
C GLU A 125 -3.92 -7.12 29.67
N ASP A 126 -4.81 -7.46 28.72
CA ASP A 126 -5.20 -8.84 28.42
C ASP A 126 -4.03 -9.60 27.79
N GLU A 127 -3.53 -10.60 28.52
CA GLU A 127 -2.35 -11.37 28.12
C GLU A 127 -2.59 -12.20 26.86
N ASP A 128 -3.79 -12.71 26.63
CA ASP A 128 -4.10 -13.51 25.44
C ASP A 128 -4.05 -12.65 24.19
N TYR A 129 -4.73 -11.49 24.19
CA TYR A 129 -4.68 -10.55 23.08
C TYR A 129 -3.26 -10.04 22.84
N ARG A 130 -2.53 -9.70 23.90
CA ARG A 130 -1.13 -9.24 23.80
C ARG A 130 -0.24 -10.29 23.14
N ARG A 131 -0.29 -11.55 23.60
CA ARG A 131 0.49 -12.67 23.04
C ARG A 131 0.17 -12.91 21.58
N LEU A 132 -1.11 -12.97 21.21
CA LEU A 132 -1.56 -13.19 19.86
C LEU A 132 -1.07 -12.08 18.92
N CYS A 133 -1.28 -10.81 19.31
CA CYS A 133 -0.85 -9.64 18.53
C CYS A 133 0.67 -9.61 18.33
N LEU A 134 1.47 -9.86 19.38
CA LEU A 134 2.93 -9.95 19.25
C LEU A 134 3.34 -11.08 18.30
N THR A 135 2.79 -12.29 18.50
CA THR A 135 3.13 -13.45 17.66
C THR A 135 2.85 -13.22 16.20
N LEU A 136 1.67 -12.69 15.86
CA LEU A 136 1.30 -12.43 14.45
C LEU A 136 2.09 -11.26 13.85
N THR A 137 2.34 -10.21 14.63
CA THR A 137 3.17 -9.08 14.17
C THR A 137 4.60 -9.53 13.90
N GLU A 138 5.24 -10.27 14.80
CA GLU A 138 6.61 -10.77 14.64
C GLU A 138 6.72 -11.76 13.50
N ARG A 139 5.77 -12.71 13.38
CA ARG A 139 5.70 -13.71 12.29
C ARG A 139 5.66 -13.07 10.92
N HIS A 140 4.99 -11.93 10.78
CA HIS A 140 4.73 -11.29 9.49
C HIS A 140 5.36 -9.90 9.33
N GLU A 141 6.22 -9.47 10.25
CA GLU A 141 6.79 -8.10 10.34
C GLU A 141 7.31 -7.57 9.01
N LYS A 142 8.17 -8.35 8.34
CA LYS A 142 8.82 -7.92 7.09
C LYS A 142 7.82 -7.61 5.99
N THR A 143 6.71 -8.33 5.94
CA THR A 143 5.67 -8.13 4.92
C THR A 143 4.73 -7.03 5.34
N LEU A 144 4.24 -7.04 6.59
CA LEU A 144 3.38 -5.99 7.15
C LEU A 144 4.00 -4.60 7.01
N ALA A 145 5.31 -4.48 7.30
CA ALA A 145 6.02 -3.21 7.22
C ALA A 145 6.07 -2.63 5.80
N ARG A 146 5.90 -3.44 4.74
CA ARG A 146 6.10 -3.00 3.35
C ARG A 146 4.84 -3.00 2.51
N LEU A 147 3.78 -3.67 2.96
CA LEU A 147 2.60 -3.90 2.16
C LEU A 147 1.82 -2.61 1.89
N PRO A 148 1.36 -2.35 0.64
CA PRO A 148 0.29 -1.40 0.38
C PRO A 148 -1.03 -1.86 1.01
N ALA A 149 -1.90 -0.93 1.40
CA ALA A 149 -3.22 -1.30 1.92
C ALA A 149 -4.25 -1.63 0.83
N ALA A 150 -3.99 -1.19 -0.42
CA ALA A 150 -4.89 -1.43 -1.54
C ALA A 150 -4.12 -1.59 -2.86
N LYS A 151 -4.82 -2.08 -3.90
CA LYS A 151 -4.24 -2.21 -5.26
C LYS A 151 -4.20 -0.88 -6.02
N SER A 152 -5.20 -0.03 -5.89
CA SER A 152 -5.39 1.14 -6.76
C SER A 152 -6.16 2.31 -6.14
N MET A 153 -6.44 2.25 -4.85
CA MET A 153 -7.19 3.27 -4.11
C MET A 153 -6.28 3.87 -3.01
N HIS A 154 -6.88 4.56 -2.02
CA HIS A 154 -6.17 5.06 -0.85
C HIS A 154 -5.15 4.04 -0.30
N HIS A 155 -4.02 4.54 0.18
CA HIS A 155 -2.90 3.73 0.69
C HIS A 155 -2.31 2.68 -0.29
N ALA A 156 -2.49 2.86 -1.63
CA ALA A 156 -1.97 1.96 -2.67
C ALA A 156 -0.47 2.22 -2.96
N PHE A 157 0.31 2.48 -1.93
CA PHE A 157 1.74 2.80 -1.98
C PHE A 157 2.50 1.98 -0.93
N LEU A 158 3.82 1.93 -1.07
CA LEU A 158 4.70 1.21 -0.14
C LEU A 158 4.48 1.72 1.29
N TYR A 159 4.46 0.82 2.28
CA TYR A 159 4.14 1.10 3.69
C TYR A 159 2.69 1.58 3.95
N GLY A 160 1.80 1.48 2.96
CA GLY A 160 0.42 1.98 3.08
C GLY A 160 -0.37 1.26 4.18
N LEU A 161 -0.27 -0.08 4.27
CA LEU A 161 -0.93 -0.85 5.31
C LEU A 161 -0.39 -0.51 6.71
N LEU A 162 0.92 -0.30 6.83
CA LEU A 162 1.55 0.08 8.10
C LEU A 162 1.03 1.44 8.58
N MET A 163 1.00 2.45 7.69
CA MET A 163 0.49 3.78 8.00
C MET A 163 -0.99 3.74 8.40
N HIS A 164 -1.81 3.06 7.61
CA HIS A 164 -3.23 2.85 7.89
C HIS A 164 -3.44 2.20 9.26
N THR A 165 -2.80 1.07 9.52
CA THR A 165 -2.91 0.35 10.79
C THR A 165 -2.48 1.23 11.98
N LEU A 166 -1.38 1.98 11.87
CA LEU A 166 -0.92 2.87 12.94
C LEU A 166 -1.89 4.01 13.20
N ASN A 167 -2.40 4.67 12.16
CA ASN A 167 -3.39 5.73 12.30
C ASN A 167 -4.66 5.22 12.97
N MET A 168 -5.14 4.05 12.53
CA MET A 168 -6.31 3.42 13.13
C MET A 168 -6.09 3.03 14.59
N LEU A 169 -4.93 2.51 14.95
CA LEU A 169 -4.59 2.17 16.34
C LEU A 169 -4.59 3.43 17.23
N ARG A 170 -4.04 4.55 16.77
CA ARG A 170 -4.07 5.83 17.49
C ARG A 170 -5.51 6.31 17.72
N LEU A 171 -6.36 6.23 16.70
CA LEU A 171 -7.79 6.56 16.81
C LEU A 171 -8.51 5.60 17.76
N ALA A 172 -8.25 4.30 17.65
CA ALA A 172 -8.85 3.28 18.51
C ALA A 172 -8.50 3.48 19.98
N ASP A 173 -7.23 3.75 20.28
CA ASP A 173 -6.78 4.03 21.65
C ASP A 173 -7.42 5.29 22.23
N PHE A 174 -7.50 6.37 21.45
CA PHE A 174 -8.20 7.59 21.84
C PHE A 174 -9.69 7.33 22.11
N MET A 175 -10.37 6.62 21.20
CA MET A 175 -11.80 6.32 21.33
C MET A 175 -12.08 5.38 22.50
N ALA A 176 -11.22 4.39 22.77
CA ALA A 176 -11.33 3.53 23.92
C ALA A 176 -11.21 4.33 25.23
N GLY A 177 -10.33 5.32 25.28
CA GLY A 177 -10.24 6.24 26.44
C GLY A 177 -11.49 7.10 26.64
N LEU A 178 -12.15 7.50 25.55
CA LEU A 178 -13.37 8.31 25.61
C LEU A 178 -14.61 7.49 25.99
N TYR A 179 -14.72 6.26 25.53
CA TYR A 179 -15.89 5.38 25.70
C TYR A 179 -15.58 4.17 26.59
N GLY A 180 -14.64 4.27 27.53
CA GLY A 180 -14.13 3.16 28.33
C GLY A 180 -15.16 2.46 29.22
N GLU A 181 -16.34 3.04 29.44
CA GLU A 181 -17.43 2.36 30.14
C GLU A 181 -18.19 1.32 29.31
N VAL A 182 -18.09 1.41 27.98
CA VAL A 182 -18.81 0.52 27.04
C VAL A 182 -17.91 -0.21 26.06
N VAL A 183 -16.61 0.13 26.01
CA VAL A 183 -15.64 -0.39 25.06
C VAL A 183 -14.51 -1.13 25.78
N HIS A 184 -14.29 -2.37 25.40
CA HIS A 184 -13.14 -3.14 25.85
C HIS A 184 -11.92 -2.75 25.02
N ARG A 185 -11.04 -1.90 25.59
CA ARG A 185 -9.87 -1.33 24.90
C ARG A 185 -9.01 -2.37 24.21
N ASP A 186 -8.68 -3.45 24.89
CA ASP A 186 -7.73 -4.45 24.37
C ASP A 186 -8.32 -5.24 23.22
N LEU A 187 -9.63 -5.53 23.24
CA LEU A 187 -10.32 -6.14 22.09
C LEU A 187 -10.34 -5.18 20.90
N LEU A 188 -10.65 -3.90 21.13
CA LEU A 188 -10.65 -2.89 20.05
C LEU A 188 -9.28 -2.76 19.42
N LEU A 189 -8.21 -2.63 20.20
CA LEU A 189 -6.83 -2.51 19.67
C LEU A 189 -6.38 -3.77 18.97
N ALA A 190 -6.65 -4.95 19.54
CA ALA A 190 -6.31 -6.23 18.89
C ALA A 190 -7.06 -6.41 17.56
N GLY A 191 -8.36 -6.13 17.53
CA GLY A 191 -9.18 -6.17 16.32
C GLY A 191 -8.67 -5.16 15.27
N THR A 192 -8.34 -3.94 15.68
CA THR A 192 -7.79 -2.90 14.81
C THR A 192 -6.44 -3.31 14.20
N LEU A 193 -5.54 -3.90 15.00
CA LEU A 193 -4.25 -4.38 14.49
C LEU A 193 -4.42 -5.48 13.45
N LEU A 194 -5.38 -6.37 13.64
CA LEU A 194 -5.49 -7.63 12.90
C LEU A 194 -6.54 -7.59 11.77
N HIS A 195 -7.35 -6.52 11.66
CA HIS A 195 -8.49 -6.48 10.72
C HIS A 195 -8.09 -6.76 9.27
N ASP A 196 -6.98 -6.21 8.85
CA ASP A 196 -6.46 -6.26 7.49
C ASP A 196 -5.30 -7.26 7.30
N LEU A 197 -5.01 -8.09 8.30
CA LEU A 197 -3.93 -9.08 8.24
C LEU A 197 -4.04 -10.01 7.01
N GLY A 198 -5.25 -10.30 6.57
CA GLY A 198 -5.50 -11.15 5.41
C GLY A 198 -4.94 -10.63 4.09
N LYS A 199 -4.68 -9.33 3.96
CA LYS A 199 -4.06 -8.71 2.79
C LYS A 199 -2.66 -9.25 2.49
N LEU A 200 -1.98 -9.82 3.48
CA LEU A 200 -0.70 -10.53 3.31
C LEU A 200 -0.77 -11.67 2.29
N TRP A 201 -1.91 -12.32 2.17
CA TRP A 201 -2.13 -13.45 1.26
C TRP A 201 -3.03 -13.09 0.09
N GLU A 202 -3.78 -12.00 0.21
CA GLU A 202 -4.68 -11.52 -0.83
C GLU A 202 -3.92 -10.99 -2.03
N PHE A 203 -2.80 -10.30 -1.81
CA PHE A 203 -2.09 -9.59 -2.85
C PHE A 203 -0.86 -10.34 -3.37
N ARG A 204 -0.60 -10.19 -4.68
CA ARG A 204 0.69 -10.43 -5.29
C ARG A 204 1.42 -9.10 -5.47
N LEU A 205 2.70 -9.09 -5.09
CA LEU A 205 3.51 -7.89 -5.13
C LEU A 205 4.52 -7.95 -6.28
N SER A 206 4.79 -6.78 -6.86
CA SER A 206 5.96 -6.57 -7.71
C SER A 206 7.26 -6.71 -6.89
N PRO A 207 8.42 -6.86 -7.53
CA PRO A 207 9.71 -6.83 -6.84
C PRO A 207 9.95 -5.56 -6.00
N LEU A 208 9.32 -4.44 -6.37
CA LEU A 208 9.37 -3.18 -5.63
C LEU A 208 8.30 -3.05 -4.53
N GLY A 209 7.45 -4.07 -4.34
CA GLY A 209 6.48 -4.11 -3.25
C GLY A 209 5.12 -3.49 -3.55
N LEU A 210 4.84 -3.06 -4.79
CA LEU A 210 3.50 -2.61 -5.19
C LEU A 210 2.60 -3.79 -5.56
N VAL A 211 1.30 -3.67 -5.30
CA VAL A 211 0.32 -4.70 -5.66
C VAL A 211 0.14 -4.73 -7.18
N THR A 212 0.38 -5.90 -7.77
CA THR A 212 0.17 -6.14 -9.21
C THR A 212 -1.20 -6.74 -9.49
N GLU A 213 -1.58 -7.75 -8.73
CA GLU A 213 -2.83 -8.48 -8.88
C GLU A 213 -3.27 -9.13 -7.56
N TYR A 214 -4.50 -9.60 -7.51
CA TYR A 214 -4.93 -10.50 -6.45
C TYR A 214 -4.32 -11.89 -6.66
N SER A 215 -3.96 -12.57 -5.57
CA SER A 215 -3.63 -13.99 -5.64
C SER A 215 -4.90 -14.80 -5.94
N VAL A 216 -4.76 -16.03 -6.45
CA VAL A 216 -5.95 -16.89 -6.69
C VAL A 216 -6.77 -17.11 -5.41
N PRO A 217 -6.18 -17.43 -4.24
CA PRO A 217 -6.93 -17.46 -2.99
C PRO A 217 -7.51 -16.10 -2.60
N GLY A 218 -6.79 -15.00 -2.85
CA GLY A 218 -7.25 -13.64 -2.55
C GLY A 218 -8.51 -13.26 -3.34
N ASP A 219 -8.53 -13.57 -4.64
CA ASP A 219 -9.67 -13.30 -5.51
C ASP A 219 -10.91 -14.16 -5.17
N LEU A 220 -10.69 -15.39 -4.70
CA LEU A 220 -11.76 -16.32 -4.35
C LEU A 220 -12.32 -16.14 -2.94
N LEU A 221 -11.49 -15.76 -1.97
CA LEU A 221 -11.85 -15.77 -0.55
C LEU A 221 -11.84 -14.39 0.11
N GLY A 222 -11.04 -13.46 -0.41
CA GLY A 222 -10.84 -12.13 0.15
C GLY A 222 -10.05 -12.10 1.46
N HIS A 223 -9.46 -10.94 1.78
CA HIS A 223 -8.65 -10.76 3.00
C HIS A 223 -9.43 -10.95 4.29
N ILE A 224 -10.71 -10.59 4.33
CA ILE A 224 -11.56 -10.70 5.51
C ILE A 224 -11.57 -12.14 6.04
N TYR A 225 -11.93 -13.10 5.18
CA TYR A 225 -11.93 -14.52 5.57
C TYR A 225 -10.53 -15.05 5.86
N MET A 226 -9.56 -14.68 5.03
CA MET A 226 -8.18 -15.16 5.17
C MET A 226 -7.55 -14.66 6.47
N GLY A 227 -7.81 -13.40 6.84
CA GLY A 227 -7.38 -12.81 8.12
C GLY A 227 -8.02 -13.47 9.32
N ALA A 228 -9.35 -13.63 9.31
CA ALA A 228 -10.08 -14.28 10.40
C ALA A 228 -9.59 -15.73 10.62
N ARG A 229 -9.36 -16.48 9.54
CA ARG A 229 -8.82 -17.84 9.60
C ARG A 229 -7.43 -17.91 10.22
N GLU A 230 -6.53 -16.98 9.85
CA GLU A 230 -5.16 -16.96 10.39
C GLU A 230 -5.16 -16.58 11.87
N VAL A 231 -5.95 -15.59 12.27
CA VAL A 231 -6.10 -15.18 13.67
C VAL A 231 -6.66 -16.32 14.52
N GLU A 232 -7.68 -17.03 14.02
CA GLU A 232 -8.23 -18.19 14.71
C GLU A 232 -7.21 -19.33 14.83
N ALA A 233 -6.48 -19.64 13.77
CA ALA A 233 -5.45 -20.68 13.77
C ALA A 233 -4.32 -20.39 14.75
N ALA A 234 -3.77 -19.16 14.71
CA ALA A 234 -2.72 -18.73 15.63
C ALA A 234 -3.20 -18.68 17.08
N GLY A 235 -4.42 -18.23 17.31
CA GLY A 235 -5.00 -18.19 18.65
C GLY A 235 -5.21 -19.59 19.24
N LYS A 236 -5.66 -20.57 18.45
CA LYS A 236 -5.75 -21.97 18.85
C LYS A 236 -4.37 -22.58 19.15
N GLU A 237 -3.35 -22.27 18.31
CA GLU A 237 -1.96 -22.68 18.55
C GLU A 237 -1.44 -22.15 19.89
N LEU A 238 -1.80 -20.92 20.27
CA LEU A 238 -1.42 -20.29 21.52
C LEU A 238 -2.33 -20.68 22.70
N GLY A 239 -3.43 -21.43 22.48
CA GLY A 239 -4.35 -21.87 23.51
C GLY A 239 -5.28 -20.77 24.04
N LEU A 240 -5.62 -19.79 23.24
CA LEU A 240 -6.57 -18.75 23.61
C LEU A 240 -7.98 -19.34 23.84
N PRO A 241 -8.77 -18.75 24.79
CA PRO A 241 -10.17 -19.11 24.96
C PRO A 241 -10.99 -18.91 23.68
N GLU A 242 -11.86 -19.86 23.35
CA GLU A 242 -12.66 -19.82 22.12
C GLU A 242 -13.53 -18.54 22.03
N GLU A 243 -14.08 -18.09 23.13
CA GLU A 243 -14.88 -16.85 23.20
C GLU A 243 -14.11 -15.62 22.73
N LYS A 244 -12.80 -15.49 23.07
CA LYS A 244 -11.94 -14.40 22.62
C LYS A 244 -11.67 -14.51 21.13
N LEU A 245 -11.49 -15.72 20.61
CA LEU A 245 -11.27 -15.96 19.16
C LEU A 245 -12.52 -15.64 18.35
N VAL A 246 -13.70 -16.00 18.86
CA VAL A 246 -14.98 -15.62 18.23
C VAL A 246 -15.16 -14.12 18.16
N LEU A 247 -14.81 -13.38 19.22
CA LEU A 247 -14.89 -11.91 19.24
C LEU A 247 -13.91 -11.29 18.23
N LEU A 248 -12.64 -11.72 18.17
CA LEU A 248 -11.69 -11.23 17.19
C LEU A 248 -12.10 -11.59 15.76
N ALA A 249 -12.57 -12.80 15.53
CA ALA A 249 -13.11 -13.20 14.22
C ALA A 249 -14.29 -12.30 13.83
N HIS A 250 -15.21 -12.00 14.77
CA HIS A 250 -16.31 -11.07 14.52
C HIS A 250 -15.82 -9.67 14.15
N MET A 251 -14.82 -9.14 14.87
CA MET A 251 -14.21 -7.84 14.55
C MET A 251 -13.72 -7.81 13.09
N ILE A 252 -12.99 -8.85 12.67
CA ILE A 252 -12.45 -8.95 11.30
C ILE A 252 -13.57 -9.14 10.27
N LEU A 253 -14.54 -10.03 10.53
CA LEU A 253 -15.62 -10.30 9.59
C LEU A 253 -16.58 -9.13 9.38
N SER A 254 -16.63 -8.19 10.30
CA SER A 254 -17.57 -7.06 10.29
C SER A 254 -16.93 -5.69 10.06
N HIS A 255 -15.59 -5.58 9.93
CA HIS A 255 -14.92 -4.27 9.92
C HIS A 255 -15.33 -3.37 8.75
N HIS A 256 -15.77 -3.90 7.62
CA HIS A 256 -16.34 -3.10 6.53
C HIS A 256 -17.74 -2.54 6.83
N GLY A 257 -18.34 -2.87 7.98
CA GLY A 257 -19.65 -2.38 8.40
C GLY A 257 -20.81 -3.12 7.76
N ASP A 258 -21.43 -2.53 6.76
CA ASP A 258 -22.56 -3.16 6.09
C ASP A 258 -22.15 -4.19 5.03
N PRO A 259 -22.94 -5.25 4.82
CA PRO A 259 -22.65 -6.29 3.81
C PRO A 259 -22.51 -5.76 2.37
N GLU A 260 -23.15 -4.64 2.03
CA GLU A 260 -22.99 -3.98 0.73
C GLU A 260 -21.59 -3.42 0.49
N TYR A 261 -20.79 -3.21 1.56
CA TYR A 261 -19.38 -2.84 1.50
C TYR A 261 -18.42 -4.03 1.64
N GLY A 262 -18.95 -5.26 1.71
CA GLY A 262 -18.17 -6.48 1.73
C GLY A 262 -18.01 -7.15 3.09
N ALA A 263 -18.62 -6.61 4.17
CA ALA A 263 -18.65 -7.29 5.46
C ALA A 263 -19.41 -8.62 5.36
N ALA A 264 -18.87 -9.67 5.98
CA ALA A 264 -19.57 -10.96 6.03
C ALA A 264 -20.80 -10.90 6.97
N VAL A 265 -20.72 -10.10 8.02
CA VAL A 265 -21.78 -9.82 8.99
C VAL A 265 -21.67 -8.37 9.45
N PRO A 266 -22.78 -7.71 9.82
CA PRO A 266 -22.72 -6.36 10.39
C PRO A 266 -22.10 -6.39 11.80
N PRO A 267 -21.50 -5.27 12.26
CA PRO A 267 -21.01 -5.13 13.63
C PRO A 267 -22.11 -5.41 14.67
N LYS A 268 -21.76 -6.14 15.75
CA LYS A 268 -22.71 -6.51 16.82
C LYS A 268 -22.16 -6.29 18.24
N CYS A 269 -21.02 -5.62 18.36
CA CYS A 269 -20.49 -5.10 19.62
C CYS A 269 -19.91 -3.70 19.41
N ALA A 270 -19.72 -2.97 20.49
CA ALA A 270 -19.25 -1.58 20.44
C ALA A 270 -17.87 -1.46 19.78
N GLU A 271 -17.00 -2.40 20.05
CA GLU A 271 -15.64 -2.46 19.47
C GLU A 271 -15.68 -2.66 17.95
N ALA A 272 -16.54 -3.53 17.46
CA ALA A 272 -16.69 -3.78 16.01
C ALA A 272 -17.29 -2.56 15.30
N GLU A 273 -18.27 -1.87 15.92
CA GLU A 273 -18.84 -0.63 15.40
C GLU A 273 -17.77 0.46 15.32
N LEU A 274 -16.97 0.63 16.38
CA LEU A 274 -15.87 1.59 16.40
C LEU A 274 -14.80 1.25 15.36
N LEU A 275 -14.41 -0.01 15.25
CA LEU A 275 -13.42 -0.45 14.24
C LEU A 275 -13.88 -0.06 12.84
N SER A 276 -15.12 -0.38 12.48
CA SER A 276 -15.68 -0.02 11.18
C SER A 276 -15.75 1.49 10.94
N ALA A 277 -16.10 2.27 11.97
CA ALA A 277 -16.14 3.73 11.89
C ALA A 277 -14.72 4.31 11.69
N ILE A 278 -13.73 3.82 12.44
CA ILE A 278 -12.33 4.26 12.39
C ILE A 278 -11.71 3.93 11.02
N ASP A 279 -11.92 2.73 10.51
CA ASP A 279 -11.46 2.31 9.17
C ASP A 279 -12.01 3.25 8.09
N ARG A 280 -13.32 3.51 8.13
CA ARG A 280 -13.95 4.46 7.22
C ARG A 280 -13.43 5.89 7.37
N ILE A 281 -13.08 6.33 8.58
CA ILE A 281 -12.49 7.65 8.81
C ILE A 281 -11.11 7.72 8.16
N ASP A 282 -10.20 6.79 8.47
CA ASP A 282 -8.83 6.83 7.97
C ASP A 282 -8.78 6.70 6.45
N SER A 283 -9.47 5.71 5.88
CA SER A 283 -9.53 5.51 4.43
C SER A 283 -10.08 6.73 3.68
N ARG A 284 -11.09 7.42 4.23
CA ARG A 284 -11.63 8.64 3.61
C ARG A 284 -10.71 9.83 3.77
N MET A 285 -10.05 10.00 4.91
CA MET A 285 -9.09 11.10 5.11
C MET A 285 -7.90 10.98 4.16
N GLU A 286 -7.44 9.77 3.88
CA GLU A 286 -6.40 9.55 2.86
C GLU A 286 -6.86 9.99 1.46
N ILE A 287 -8.08 9.65 1.05
CA ILE A 287 -8.64 10.12 -0.23
C ILE A 287 -8.68 11.66 -0.29
N TYR A 288 -8.99 12.34 0.81
CA TYR A 288 -8.92 13.79 0.88
C TYR A 288 -7.48 14.30 0.80
N ALA A 289 -6.55 13.63 1.48
CA ALA A 289 -5.13 14.00 1.46
C ALA A 289 -4.50 13.89 0.06
N GLU A 290 -4.93 12.91 -0.73
CA GLU A 290 -4.52 12.77 -2.13
C GLU A 290 -5.17 13.80 -3.08
N ALA A 291 -6.46 14.08 -2.87
CA ALA A 291 -7.22 14.92 -3.81
C ALA A 291 -7.01 16.43 -3.62
N LEU A 292 -6.87 16.90 -2.37
CA LEU A 292 -6.83 18.32 -2.06
C LEU A 292 -5.56 19.05 -2.56
N PRO A 293 -4.33 18.50 -2.43
CA PRO A 293 -3.11 19.19 -2.87
C PRO A 293 -3.12 19.57 -4.35
N GLN A 294 -3.82 18.83 -5.20
CA GLN A 294 -3.92 19.07 -6.64
C GLN A 294 -4.95 20.17 -7.00
N THR A 295 -5.65 20.72 -6.01
CA THR A 295 -6.71 21.71 -6.20
C THR A 295 -6.28 23.03 -5.58
N GLN A 296 -6.53 24.14 -6.25
CA GLN A 296 -6.24 25.47 -5.68
C GLN A 296 -7.14 25.76 -4.47
N PRO A 297 -6.63 26.42 -3.41
CA PRO A 297 -7.44 26.90 -2.30
C PRO A 297 -8.68 27.69 -2.75
N GLY A 298 -9.78 27.54 -2.04
CA GLY A 298 -11.06 28.17 -2.39
C GLY A 298 -11.76 27.57 -3.62
N ARG A 299 -11.35 26.39 -4.09
CA ARG A 299 -11.94 25.72 -5.27
C ARG A 299 -12.41 24.31 -4.95
N PHE A 300 -13.33 23.82 -5.78
CA PHE A 300 -13.71 22.41 -5.78
C PHE A 300 -12.75 21.59 -6.65
N THR A 301 -12.44 20.38 -6.21
CA THR A 301 -11.80 19.36 -7.04
C THR A 301 -12.66 19.01 -8.28
N LEU A 302 -12.12 18.26 -9.22
CA LEU A 302 -12.95 17.41 -10.08
C LEU A 302 -13.70 16.39 -9.21
N ARG A 303 -14.65 15.65 -9.80
CA ARG A 303 -15.34 14.56 -9.07
C ARG A 303 -14.28 13.55 -8.63
N VAL A 304 -14.20 13.26 -7.33
CA VAL A 304 -13.35 12.25 -6.74
C VAL A 304 -14.12 10.93 -6.78
N PRO A 305 -13.74 9.96 -7.63
CA PRO A 305 -14.53 8.74 -7.86
C PRO A 305 -14.81 7.96 -6.57
N ALA A 306 -13.80 7.81 -5.72
CA ALA A 306 -13.90 7.07 -4.46
C ALA A 306 -14.85 7.71 -3.43
N LEU A 307 -15.15 9.01 -3.54
CA LEU A 307 -16.09 9.71 -2.68
C LEU A 307 -17.42 9.98 -3.38
N ASP A 308 -17.50 9.70 -4.67
CA ASP A 308 -18.65 10.01 -5.56
C ASP A 308 -19.09 11.49 -5.53
N LYS A 309 -18.19 12.41 -5.22
CA LYS A 309 -18.48 13.85 -5.12
C LYS A 309 -17.27 14.72 -5.45
N ARG A 310 -17.51 16.02 -5.60
CA ARG A 310 -16.48 17.05 -5.60
C ARG A 310 -16.20 17.46 -4.16
N VAL A 311 -14.94 17.79 -3.87
CA VAL A 311 -14.50 18.21 -2.56
C VAL A 311 -14.02 19.66 -2.63
N PHE A 312 -14.38 20.47 -1.65
CA PHE A 312 -13.93 21.85 -1.56
C PHE A 312 -12.62 21.90 -0.76
N ARG A 313 -11.58 22.54 -1.35
CA ARG A 313 -10.36 22.86 -0.61
C ARG A 313 -10.54 24.17 0.11
N ILE A 314 -10.51 24.13 1.44
CA ILE A 314 -10.33 25.31 2.28
C ILE A 314 -8.89 25.84 2.06
N ASP A 315 -8.32 26.69 2.73
CA ASP A 315 -6.97 27.24 2.50
C ASP A 315 -5.87 26.21 2.73
#